data_ccf0a6e241074e186cc8f4354a8a2fa2
#
_entry.id   ccf0a6e241074e186cc8f4354a8a2fa2
#
_cell.length_a   1.000
_cell.length_b   1.000
_cell.length_c   1.000
_cell.angle_alpha   90.00
_cell.angle_beta   90.00
_cell.angle_gamma   90.00
#
_symmetry.space_group_name_H-M   'P 1'
#
loop_
_entity.id
_entity.type
_entity.pdbx_description
1 polymer ?
#
loop_
_entity_poly.entity_id
_entity_poly.type
_entity_poly.pdbx_seq_one_letter_code
_entity_poly.pdbx_strand_id
1 'polypeptide(L)'
;MANILRKTKLYFKTPDTKLSYNISSIMQGVLMDKVSYGFGEKMHQNGIKPYSQYFSYEDDVPVWTINTLNEEAESELVQPLLDEGCQKIYLRQKNLTLEILKKEHQEVSYDALMQDTFFSSCSRYITLKFKTPTSFKTNNQYQFYPTTEHILKSLVNKFNACGFDAELDYFEDMEEALQHMQIVNYSLHSTQFYLEHTKIPSFMGRITLKIAGPQQFVNLMHLLIHIGEYAGIGIKTAMGMGAVEITERKEK
;
A
#
# COMPACT_ATOMS: atom_id res chain seq x y z
N MET A 1 0.58 -21.05 -10.12
CA MET A 1 -0.13 -20.86 -8.83
C MET A 1 -0.99 -19.61 -8.98
N ALA A 2 -2.20 -19.57 -8.41
CA ALA A 2 -3.02 -18.37 -8.51
C ALA A 2 -2.31 -17.21 -7.78
N ASN A 3 -2.11 -16.09 -8.46
CA ASN A 3 -1.58 -14.88 -7.85
C ASN A 3 -2.69 -14.24 -7.02
N ILE A 4 -2.56 -14.28 -5.70
CA ILE A 4 -3.55 -13.82 -4.74
C ILE A 4 -2.97 -12.64 -3.96
N LEU A 5 -3.69 -11.52 -3.96
CA LEU A 5 -3.42 -10.38 -3.10
C LEU A 5 -4.26 -10.53 -1.82
N ARG A 6 -3.67 -10.26 -0.66
CA ARG A 6 -4.35 -10.43 0.63
C ARG A 6 -4.26 -9.17 1.46
N LYS A 7 -5.32 -8.93 2.22
CA LYS A 7 -5.42 -7.83 3.17
C LYS A 7 -5.87 -8.35 4.52
N THR A 8 -5.01 -8.20 5.51
CA THR A 8 -5.27 -8.59 6.90
C THR A 8 -5.36 -7.36 7.78
N LYS A 9 -6.40 -7.28 8.59
CA LYS A 9 -6.60 -6.21 9.56
C LYS A 9 -6.65 -6.78 10.96
N LEU A 10 -5.82 -6.25 11.85
CA LEU A 10 -5.85 -6.50 13.28
C LEU A 10 -6.42 -5.26 13.97
N TYR A 11 -7.58 -5.41 14.58
CA TYR A 11 -8.24 -4.36 15.36
C TYR A 11 -7.80 -4.47 16.81
N PHE A 12 -7.41 -3.37 17.42
CA PHE A 12 -6.90 -3.35 18.78
C PHE A 12 -7.85 -2.64 19.73
N LYS A 13 -7.77 -3.04 21.00
CA LYS A 13 -8.33 -2.25 22.09
C LYS A 13 -7.65 -0.88 22.11
N THR A 14 -8.43 0.18 22.23
CA THR A 14 -7.91 1.54 22.26
C THR A 14 -6.96 1.71 23.46
N PRO A 15 -5.68 2.02 23.22
CA PRO A 15 -4.73 2.26 24.29
C PRO A 15 -4.98 3.65 24.92
N ASP A 16 -4.52 3.83 26.16
CA ASP A 16 -4.66 5.11 26.89
C ASP A 16 -3.99 6.29 26.14
N THR A 17 -2.94 6.00 25.37
CA THR A 17 -2.23 7.00 24.57
C THR A 17 -2.58 6.83 23.10
N LYS A 18 -3.03 7.90 22.45
CA LYS A 18 -3.31 7.89 21.01
C LYS A 18 -2.03 7.62 20.21
N LEU A 19 -2.05 6.57 19.41
CA LEU A 19 -0.96 6.22 18.53
C LEU A 19 -1.06 6.98 17.19
N SER A 20 0.06 7.26 16.58
CA SER A 20 0.11 7.85 15.24
C SER A 20 0.50 6.80 14.20
N TYR A 21 0.36 7.13 12.92
CA TYR A 21 0.83 6.28 11.81
C TYR A 21 2.32 5.93 11.89
N ASN A 22 3.13 6.73 12.60
CA ASN A 22 4.56 6.47 12.79
C ASN A 22 4.85 5.17 13.57
N ILE A 23 3.86 4.63 14.31
CA ILE A 23 4.01 3.35 14.99
C ILE A 23 4.23 2.20 14.00
N SER A 24 3.83 2.37 12.74
CA SER A 24 3.98 1.35 11.68
C SER A 24 5.42 0.90 11.49
N SER A 25 6.40 1.80 11.64
CA SER A 25 7.82 1.43 11.53
C SER A 25 8.28 0.49 12.66
N ILE A 26 7.70 0.63 13.85
CA ILE A 26 7.95 -0.26 14.99
C ILE A 26 7.22 -1.60 14.78
N MET A 27 6.00 -1.55 14.24
CA MET A 27 5.22 -2.75 13.92
C MET A 27 5.88 -3.60 12.82
N GLN A 28 6.59 -2.98 11.88
CA GLN A 28 7.41 -3.70 10.91
C GLN A 28 8.47 -4.57 11.60
N GLY A 29 9.08 -4.10 12.68
CA GLY A 29 10.00 -4.90 13.49
C GLY A 29 9.34 -6.16 14.07
N VAL A 30 8.07 -6.06 14.49
CA VAL A 30 7.30 -7.22 14.98
C VAL A 30 7.10 -8.28 13.89
N LEU A 31 6.89 -7.86 12.63
CA LEU A 31 6.82 -8.79 11.49
C LEU A 31 8.18 -9.48 11.30
N MET A 32 9.26 -8.72 11.28
CA MET A 32 10.60 -9.25 11.04
C MET A 32 11.12 -10.15 12.18
N ASP A 33 10.65 -9.94 13.40
CA ASP A 33 11.01 -10.81 14.55
C ASP A 33 10.45 -12.25 14.41
N LYS A 34 9.48 -12.47 13.53
CA LYS A 34 8.76 -13.76 13.39
C LYS A 34 9.09 -14.54 12.12
N VAL A 35 9.76 -13.92 11.16
CA VAL A 35 10.04 -14.54 9.86
C VAL A 35 11.24 -15.48 9.91
N SER A 36 11.28 -16.43 8.98
CA SER A 36 12.45 -17.29 8.77
C SER A 36 13.69 -16.47 8.40
N TYR A 37 14.88 -17.02 8.70
CA TYR A 37 16.14 -16.38 8.33
C TYR A 37 16.23 -16.08 6.83
N GLY A 38 15.82 -17.04 5.98
CA GLY A 38 15.88 -16.89 4.52
C GLY A 38 14.96 -15.77 4.00
N PHE A 39 13.76 -15.63 4.55
CA PHE A 39 12.87 -14.52 4.20
C PHE A 39 13.41 -13.18 4.71
N GLY A 40 13.93 -13.15 5.94
CA GLY A 40 14.58 -11.96 6.50
C GLY A 40 15.74 -11.44 5.62
N GLU A 41 16.62 -12.32 5.15
CA GLU A 41 17.71 -11.97 4.21
C GLU A 41 17.15 -11.36 2.91
N LYS A 42 16.10 -11.95 2.31
CA LYS A 42 15.43 -11.37 1.13
C LYS A 42 14.88 -9.96 1.41
N MET A 43 14.35 -9.74 2.63
CA MET A 43 13.81 -8.43 3.02
C MET A 43 14.89 -7.38 3.24
N HIS A 44 16.15 -7.75 3.47
CA HIS A 44 17.28 -6.82 3.55
C HIS A 44 17.83 -6.41 2.18
N GLN A 45 17.58 -7.19 1.13
CA GLN A 45 18.02 -6.84 -0.22
C GLN A 45 17.30 -5.58 -0.73
N ASN A 46 17.95 -4.86 -1.65
CA ASN A 46 17.32 -3.73 -2.33
C ASN A 46 16.15 -4.22 -3.20
N GLY A 47 15.11 -3.40 -3.30
CA GLY A 47 13.95 -3.70 -4.13
C GLY A 47 12.62 -3.46 -3.42
N ILE A 48 11.55 -3.71 -4.16
CA ILE A 48 10.18 -3.62 -3.66
C ILE A 48 9.90 -4.86 -2.81
N LYS A 49 9.34 -4.64 -1.64
CA LYS A 49 8.97 -5.74 -0.75
C LYS A 49 7.64 -6.35 -1.18
N PRO A 50 7.45 -7.68 -1.02
CA PRO A 50 6.22 -8.36 -1.41
C PRO A 50 5.06 -8.12 -0.43
N TYR A 51 5.11 -7.03 0.32
CA TYR A 51 4.07 -6.63 1.26
C TYR A 51 4.07 -5.12 1.49
N SER A 52 2.96 -4.62 1.95
CA SER A 52 2.82 -3.30 2.57
C SER A 52 2.13 -3.43 3.92
N GLN A 53 2.31 -2.47 4.80
CA GLN A 53 1.58 -2.44 6.05
C GLN A 53 1.43 -1.01 6.54
N TYR A 54 0.43 -0.75 7.37
CA TYR A 54 0.24 0.56 7.97
C TYR A 54 -0.68 0.50 9.18
N PHE A 55 -0.52 1.47 10.06
CA PHE A 55 -1.40 1.70 11.20
C PHE A 55 -2.32 2.89 10.90
N SER A 56 -3.60 2.73 11.20
CA SER A 56 -4.62 3.77 11.07
C SER A 56 -5.71 3.61 12.12
N TYR A 57 -6.73 4.47 12.06
CA TYR A 57 -7.97 4.33 12.82
C TYR A 57 -9.13 4.15 11.85
N GLU A 58 -10.04 3.24 12.19
CA GLU A 58 -11.34 3.04 11.55
C GLU A 58 -12.41 3.21 12.64
N ASP A 59 -13.25 4.22 12.50
CA ASP A 59 -14.27 4.60 13.52
C ASP A 59 -13.69 4.68 14.94
N ASP A 60 -12.56 5.37 15.09
CA ASP A 60 -11.77 5.52 16.32
C ASP A 60 -11.16 4.23 16.89
N VAL A 61 -11.31 3.08 16.22
CA VAL A 61 -10.65 1.84 16.59
C VAL A 61 -9.27 1.78 15.95
N PRO A 62 -8.20 1.50 16.72
CA PRO A 62 -6.86 1.34 16.16
C PRO A 62 -6.78 0.06 15.31
N VAL A 63 -6.25 0.18 14.11
CA VAL A 63 -6.15 -0.92 13.13
C VAL A 63 -4.76 -1.00 12.55
N TRP A 64 -4.19 -2.19 12.55
CA TRP A 64 -3.00 -2.52 11.79
C TRP A 64 -3.40 -3.31 10.54
N THR A 65 -3.18 -2.73 9.38
CA THR A 65 -3.42 -3.37 8.09
C THR A 65 -2.11 -3.89 7.52
N ILE A 66 -2.10 -5.14 7.10
CA ILE A 66 -0.98 -5.81 6.45
C ILE A 66 -1.51 -6.37 5.13
N ASN A 67 -0.88 -6.00 4.03
CA ASN A 67 -1.20 -6.53 2.70
C ASN A 67 -0.02 -7.37 2.22
N THR A 68 -0.29 -8.53 1.65
CA THR A 68 0.71 -9.41 1.04
C THR A 68 0.42 -9.58 -0.45
N LEU A 69 1.49 -9.65 -1.24
CA LEU A 69 1.42 -9.66 -2.70
C LEU A 69 1.75 -11.04 -3.29
N ASN A 70 2.17 -11.99 -2.43
CA ASN A 70 2.44 -13.36 -2.82
C ASN A 70 2.30 -14.31 -1.61
N GLU A 71 2.33 -15.61 -1.90
CA GLU A 71 2.14 -16.69 -0.93
C GLU A 71 3.26 -16.75 0.13
N GLU A 72 4.51 -16.50 -0.27
CA GLU A 72 5.65 -16.52 0.65
C GLU A 72 5.49 -15.44 1.74
N ALA A 73 5.14 -14.21 1.33
CA ALA A 73 4.91 -13.12 2.28
C ALA A 73 3.71 -13.39 3.19
N GLU A 74 2.66 -14.01 2.67
CA GLU A 74 1.49 -14.39 3.46
C GLU A 74 1.87 -15.40 4.55
N SER A 75 2.54 -16.47 4.17
CA SER A 75 2.96 -17.54 5.09
C SER A 75 3.89 -17.03 6.19
N GLU A 76 4.86 -16.20 5.82
CA GLU A 76 5.90 -15.72 6.74
C GLU A 76 5.41 -14.59 7.66
N LEU A 77 4.59 -13.68 7.16
CA LEU A 77 4.24 -12.45 7.90
C LEU A 77 2.87 -12.54 8.57
N VAL A 78 1.89 -13.15 7.91
CA VAL A 78 0.48 -13.03 8.29
C VAL A 78 -0.01 -14.27 9.03
N GLN A 79 0.31 -15.47 8.56
CA GLN A 79 -0.16 -16.71 9.19
C GLN A 79 0.16 -16.78 10.69
N PRO A 80 1.38 -16.38 11.18
CA PRO A 80 1.66 -16.35 12.61
C PRO A 80 0.83 -15.34 13.41
N LEU A 81 0.25 -14.33 12.74
CA LEU A 81 -0.63 -13.35 13.37
C LEU A 81 -2.08 -13.80 13.38
N LEU A 82 -2.48 -14.62 12.40
CA LEU A 82 -3.83 -15.18 12.32
C LEU A 82 -4.04 -16.35 13.30
N ASP A 83 -2.96 -16.98 13.78
CA ASP A 83 -3.03 -18.04 14.79
C ASP A 83 -3.89 -17.62 15.99
N GLU A 84 -4.74 -18.50 16.48
CA GLU A 84 -5.65 -18.24 17.61
C GLU A 84 -4.91 -17.86 18.89
N GLY A 85 -3.71 -18.37 19.10
CA GLY A 85 -2.84 -18.02 20.24
C GLY A 85 -2.29 -16.60 20.17
N CYS A 86 -2.27 -15.96 19.00
CA CYS A 86 -1.81 -14.59 18.85
C CYS A 86 -2.91 -13.59 19.24
N GLN A 87 -3.05 -13.29 20.52
CA GLN A 87 -4.04 -12.35 21.07
C GLN A 87 -3.48 -10.97 21.37
N LYS A 88 -2.16 -10.79 21.36
CA LYS A 88 -1.49 -9.55 21.74
C LYS A 88 -0.25 -9.30 20.88
N ILE A 89 0.01 -8.03 20.61
CA ILE A 89 1.24 -7.56 19.95
C ILE A 89 2.03 -6.73 20.95
N TYR A 90 3.27 -7.12 21.21
CA TYR A 90 4.15 -6.37 22.08
C TYR A 90 5.15 -5.53 21.29
N LEU A 91 5.10 -4.23 21.47
CA LEU A 91 5.97 -3.25 20.84
C LEU A 91 7.14 -2.91 21.78
N ARG A 92 8.27 -3.62 21.68
CA ARG A 92 9.43 -3.51 22.58
C ARG A 92 9.92 -2.07 22.73
N GLN A 93 10.07 -1.34 21.62
CA GLN A 93 10.59 0.03 21.60
C GLN A 93 9.70 1.04 22.35
N LYS A 94 8.43 0.71 22.57
CA LYS A 94 7.45 1.55 23.28
C LYS A 94 7.04 1.00 24.63
N ASN A 95 7.52 -0.20 24.99
CA ASN A 95 7.04 -0.97 26.14
C ASN A 95 5.51 -1.01 26.19
N LEU A 96 4.88 -1.26 25.03
CA LEU A 96 3.43 -1.21 24.85
C LEU A 96 2.91 -2.55 24.35
N THR A 97 1.88 -3.06 25.01
CA THR A 97 1.13 -4.23 24.53
C THR A 97 -0.20 -3.78 23.94
N LEU A 98 -0.47 -4.19 22.70
CA LEU A 98 -1.73 -3.98 22.01
C LEU A 98 -2.52 -5.29 22.05
N GLU A 99 -3.71 -5.26 22.64
CA GLU A 99 -4.64 -6.39 22.73
C GLU A 99 -5.48 -6.44 21.44
N ILE A 100 -5.51 -7.60 20.78
CA ILE A 100 -6.27 -7.83 19.55
C ILE A 100 -7.73 -8.14 19.91
N LEU A 101 -8.65 -7.31 19.40
CA LEU A 101 -10.09 -7.51 19.56
C LEU A 101 -10.69 -8.36 18.44
N LYS A 102 -10.18 -8.15 17.22
CA LYS A 102 -10.73 -8.77 16.01
C LYS A 102 -9.64 -8.91 14.96
N LYS A 103 -9.72 -9.98 14.18
CA LYS A 103 -8.91 -10.21 12.98
C LYS A 103 -9.83 -10.31 11.78
N GLU A 104 -9.51 -9.61 10.70
CA GLU A 104 -10.15 -9.76 9.40
C GLU A 104 -9.10 -10.16 8.38
N HIS A 105 -9.46 -11.07 7.50
CA HIS A 105 -8.60 -11.53 6.42
C HIS A 105 -9.41 -11.63 5.14
N GLN A 106 -8.92 -11.00 4.08
CA GLN A 106 -9.56 -10.92 2.78
C GLN A 106 -8.57 -11.29 1.70
N GLU A 107 -9.02 -12.04 0.71
CA GLU A 107 -8.24 -12.46 -0.44
C GLU A 107 -8.92 -12.00 -1.73
N VAL A 108 -8.13 -11.58 -2.70
CA VAL A 108 -8.58 -11.33 -4.07
C VAL A 108 -7.59 -11.96 -5.03
N SER A 109 -8.08 -12.78 -5.95
CA SER A 109 -7.24 -13.31 -7.01
C SER A 109 -6.99 -12.25 -8.08
N TYR A 110 -5.84 -12.33 -8.75
CA TYR A 110 -5.54 -11.48 -9.89
C TYR A 110 -6.61 -11.56 -10.97
N ASP A 111 -7.13 -12.77 -11.25
CA ASP A 111 -8.18 -12.99 -12.23
C ASP A 111 -9.48 -12.25 -11.85
N ALA A 112 -9.88 -12.29 -10.58
CA ALA A 112 -11.05 -11.54 -10.11
C ALA A 112 -10.83 -10.03 -10.25
N LEU A 113 -9.64 -9.54 -9.89
CA LEU A 113 -9.29 -8.13 -10.04
C LEU A 113 -9.28 -7.70 -11.52
N MET A 114 -8.79 -8.55 -12.43
CA MET A 114 -8.86 -8.33 -13.88
C MET A 114 -10.31 -8.25 -14.38
N GLN A 115 -11.21 -9.12 -13.89
CA GLN A 115 -12.62 -9.08 -14.27
C GLN A 115 -13.29 -7.79 -13.79
N ASP A 116 -13.00 -7.37 -12.56
CA ASP A 116 -13.63 -6.19 -11.94
C ASP A 116 -13.08 -4.86 -12.50
N THR A 117 -11.88 -4.88 -13.11
CA THR A 117 -11.22 -3.68 -13.64
C THR A 117 -10.99 -3.75 -15.14
N PHE A 118 -10.04 -4.59 -15.60
CA PHE A 118 -9.57 -4.58 -16.98
C PHE A 118 -10.65 -4.99 -17.98
N PHE A 119 -11.49 -5.95 -17.63
CA PHE A 119 -12.60 -6.44 -18.48
C PHE A 119 -13.95 -5.75 -18.19
N SER A 120 -13.95 -4.72 -17.36
CA SER A 120 -15.16 -3.93 -17.05
C SER A 120 -15.19 -2.58 -17.79
N SER A 121 -16.15 -1.74 -17.47
CA SER A 121 -16.22 -0.36 -17.95
C SER A 121 -15.95 0.59 -16.80
N CYS A 122 -14.66 0.88 -16.57
CA CYS A 122 -14.23 1.76 -15.49
C CYS A 122 -14.51 3.23 -15.78
N SER A 123 -14.75 4.01 -14.74
CA SER A 123 -14.91 5.47 -14.80
C SER A 123 -13.61 6.14 -15.26
N ARG A 124 -13.74 7.24 -15.98
CA ARG A 124 -12.59 8.09 -16.33
C ARG A 124 -12.06 8.92 -15.16
N TYR A 125 -12.73 8.88 -14.03
CA TYR A 125 -12.34 9.60 -12.82
C TYR A 125 -12.15 8.63 -11.66
N ILE A 126 -11.01 8.72 -11.01
CA ILE A 126 -10.69 7.93 -9.82
C ILE A 126 -10.04 8.82 -8.75
N THR A 127 -10.45 8.66 -7.52
CA THR A 127 -9.90 9.42 -6.40
C THR A 127 -9.04 8.53 -5.51
N LEU A 128 -7.79 8.92 -5.33
CA LEU A 128 -6.82 8.32 -4.42
C LEU A 128 -6.81 9.10 -3.11
N LYS A 129 -7.12 8.44 -2.00
CA LYS A 129 -6.98 8.97 -0.65
C LYS A 129 -5.74 8.38 0.01
N PHE A 130 -4.71 9.17 0.17
CA PHE A 130 -3.47 8.79 0.85
C PHE A 130 -3.70 8.81 2.37
N LYS A 131 -3.83 7.63 2.95
CA LYS A 131 -4.14 7.41 4.39
C LYS A 131 -2.93 7.61 5.28
N THR A 132 -1.74 7.39 4.75
CA THR A 132 -0.48 7.56 5.48
C THR A 132 0.48 8.44 4.71
N PRO A 133 1.51 9.02 5.38
CA PRO A 133 2.50 9.86 4.74
C PRO A 133 3.08 9.18 3.50
N THR A 134 3.05 9.87 2.39
CA THR A 134 3.51 9.38 1.09
C THR A 134 4.62 10.27 0.57
N SER A 135 5.65 9.65 0.02
CA SER A 135 6.77 10.32 -0.63
C SER A 135 7.30 9.45 -1.76
N PHE A 136 7.99 10.07 -2.70
CA PHE A 136 8.72 9.40 -3.76
C PHE A 136 10.21 9.69 -3.61
N LYS A 137 11.06 9.05 -4.40
CA LYS A 137 12.50 9.31 -4.41
C LYS A 137 13.03 9.34 -5.83
N THR A 138 13.60 10.47 -6.22
CA THR A 138 14.23 10.67 -7.53
C THR A 138 15.62 11.28 -7.32
N ASN A 139 16.64 10.73 -7.95
CA ASN A 139 18.04 11.18 -7.82
C ASN A 139 18.50 11.33 -6.36
N ASN A 140 18.17 10.35 -5.53
CA ASN A 140 18.42 10.33 -4.08
C ASN A 140 17.75 11.45 -3.26
N GLN A 141 16.86 12.24 -3.83
CA GLN A 141 16.09 13.27 -3.15
C GLN A 141 14.64 12.84 -2.92
N TYR A 142 14.09 13.16 -1.74
CA TYR A 142 12.68 12.93 -1.46
C TYR A 142 11.80 13.91 -2.22
N GLN A 143 10.80 13.39 -2.90
CA GLN A 143 9.77 14.14 -3.62
C GLN A 143 8.44 13.96 -2.91
N PHE A 144 7.96 14.99 -2.24
CA PHE A 144 6.71 14.95 -1.46
C PHE A 144 5.59 15.78 -2.11
N TYR A 145 5.75 16.15 -3.36
CA TYR A 145 4.71 16.67 -4.23
C TYR A 145 4.38 15.61 -5.29
N PRO A 146 3.15 15.07 -5.31
CA PRO A 146 2.79 14.02 -6.25
C PRO A 146 2.64 14.57 -7.67
N THR A 147 3.18 13.85 -8.64
CA THR A 147 2.91 14.02 -10.07
C THR A 147 2.29 12.75 -10.63
N THR A 148 1.64 12.82 -11.77
CA THR A 148 1.14 11.64 -12.48
C THR A 148 2.27 10.65 -12.77
N GLU A 149 3.45 11.15 -13.15
CA GLU A 149 4.65 10.35 -13.39
C GLU A 149 5.10 9.57 -12.14
N HIS A 150 5.21 10.24 -10.98
CA HIS A 150 5.58 9.57 -9.73
C HIS A 150 4.58 8.46 -9.34
N ILE A 151 3.28 8.75 -9.49
CA ILE A 151 2.22 7.79 -9.17
C ILE A 151 2.31 6.60 -10.11
N LEU A 152 2.35 6.84 -11.42
CA LEU A 152 2.36 5.80 -12.44
C LEU A 152 3.61 4.92 -12.32
N LYS A 153 4.79 5.53 -12.23
CA LYS A 153 6.06 4.80 -12.03
C LYS A 153 6.02 3.91 -10.79
N SER A 154 5.45 4.42 -9.69
CA SER A 154 5.30 3.62 -8.48
C SER A 154 4.38 2.43 -8.71
N LEU A 155 3.25 2.62 -9.38
CA LEU A 155 2.26 1.57 -9.66
C LEU A 155 2.82 0.48 -10.57
N VAL A 156 3.48 0.85 -11.68
CA VAL A 156 4.09 -0.09 -12.61
C VAL A 156 5.18 -0.93 -11.93
N ASN A 157 6.07 -0.28 -11.18
CA ASN A 157 7.11 -1.00 -10.44
C ASN A 157 6.51 -1.98 -9.41
N LYS A 158 5.41 -1.61 -8.76
CA LYS A 158 4.70 -2.48 -7.80
C LYS A 158 4.00 -3.64 -8.50
N PHE A 159 3.35 -3.37 -9.64
CA PHE A 159 2.74 -4.40 -10.46
C PHE A 159 3.77 -5.47 -10.87
N ASN A 160 4.89 -5.06 -11.45
CA ASN A 160 5.95 -5.97 -11.87
C ASN A 160 6.55 -6.76 -10.69
N ALA A 161 6.59 -6.17 -9.50
CA ALA A 161 7.07 -6.84 -8.29
C ALA A 161 6.07 -7.85 -7.69
N CYS A 162 4.81 -7.85 -8.10
CA CYS A 162 3.82 -8.85 -7.69
C CYS A 162 4.08 -10.23 -8.32
N GLY A 163 4.89 -10.31 -9.39
CA GLY A 163 5.19 -11.56 -10.07
C GLY A 163 3.99 -12.15 -10.84
N PHE A 164 3.13 -11.29 -11.39
CA PHE A 164 2.09 -11.70 -12.32
C PHE A 164 2.73 -12.17 -13.64
N ASP A 165 1.99 -12.98 -14.42
CA ASP A 165 2.47 -13.49 -15.72
C ASP A 165 2.55 -12.40 -16.82
N ALA A 166 2.46 -11.13 -16.45
CA ALA A 166 2.57 -9.96 -17.31
C ALA A 166 3.56 -8.97 -16.70
N GLU A 167 4.44 -8.43 -17.51
CA GLU A 167 5.30 -7.29 -17.17
C GLU A 167 4.91 -6.08 -18.01
N LEU A 168 4.96 -4.91 -17.39
CA LEU A 168 4.75 -3.62 -18.04
C LEU A 168 6.09 -2.92 -18.20
N ASP A 169 6.48 -2.58 -19.44
CA ASP A 169 7.66 -1.76 -19.67
C ASP A 169 7.32 -0.29 -19.39
N TYR A 170 8.01 0.29 -18.41
CA TYR A 170 7.80 1.69 -18.05
C TYR A 170 8.18 2.64 -19.20
N PHE A 171 9.18 2.32 -19.99
CA PHE A 171 9.71 3.26 -20.98
C PHE A 171 8.92 3.28 -22.30
N GLU A 172 8.42 2.15 -22.76
CA GLU A 172 7.68 2.08 -24.02
C GLU A 172 6.21 2.49 -23.87
N ASP A 173 5.55 2.10 -22.75
CA ASP A 173 4.12 2.28 -22.58
C ASP A 173 3.75 3.55 -21.78
N MET A 174 4.71 4.13 -21.03
CA MET A 174 4.39 5.13 -20.01
C MET A 174 4.42 6.57 -20.49
N GLU A 175 5.18 6.94 -21.50
CA GLU A 175 5.16 8.31 -22.04
C GLU A 175 3.80 8.63 -22.66
N GLU A 176 3.22 7.66 -23.39
CA GLU A 176 1.85 7.80 -23.92
C GLU A 176 0.82 7.82 -22.78
N ALA A 177 0.99 6.95 -21.78
CA ALA A 177 0.14 6.90 -20.61
C ALA A 177 0.06 8.24 -19.86
N LEU A 178 1.20 8.91 -19.68
CA LEU A 178 1.26 10.20 -19.00
C LEU A 178 0.49 11.30 -19.71
N GLN A 179 0.43 11.27 -21.06
CA GLN A 179 -0.35 12.24 -21.84
C GLN A 179 -1.86 12.10 -21.58
N HIS A 180 -2.31 10.92 -21.16
CA HIS A 180 -3.70 10.61 -20.89
C HIS A 180 -4.09 10.74 -19.41
N MET A 181 -3.16 11.04 -18.50
CA MET A 181 -3.42 11.16 -17.08
C MET A 181 -3.27 12.61 -16.61
N GLN A 182 -4.26 13.11 -15.88
CA GLN A 182 -4.25 14.45 -15.30
C GLN A 182 -4.73 14.44 -13.86
N ILE A 183 -4.05 15.19 -12.98
CA ILE A 183 -4.59 15.53 -11.67
C ILE A 183 -5.57 16.70 -11.89
N VAL A 184 -6.88 16.42 -11.70
CA VAL A 184 -7.96 17.41 -11.93
C VAL A 184 -8.51 18.00 -10.64
N ASN A 185 -8.24 17.38 -9.51
CA ASN A 185 -8.57 17.91 -8.18
C ASN A 185 -7.61 17.35 -7.14
N TYR A 186 -7.32 18.14 -6.11
CA TYR A 186 -6.55 17.66 -4.96
C TYR A 186 -6.89 18.44 -3.68
N SER A 187 -6.74 17.77 -2.57
CA SER A 187 -6.72 18.37 -1.23
C SER A 187 -5.59 17.69 -0.46
N LEU A 188 -4.43 18.32 -0.44
CA LEU A 188 -3.20 17.77 0.09
C LEU A 188 -2.64 18.68 1.19
N HIS A 189 -1.97 18.06 2.16
CA HIS A 189 -1.16 18.77 3.14
C HIS A 189 0.20 18.09 3.29
N SER A 190 1.23 18.89 3.54
CA SER A 190 2.56 18.37 3.84
C SER A 190 2.63 17.82 5.25
N THR A 191 3.39 16.74 5.41
CA THR A 191 3.63 16.08 6.70
C THR A 191 5.02 15.46 6.72
N GLN A 192 5.35 14.76 7.79
CA GLN A 192 6.61 14.03 7.93
C GLN A 192 6.35 12.62 8.44
N PHE A 193 7.05 11.64 7.89
CA PHE A 193 7.12 10.31 8.44
C PHE A 193 8.44 10.15 9.21
N TYR A 194 8.34 9.66 10.46
CA TYR A 194 9.50 9.46 11.31
C TYR A 194 9.93 8.01 11.24
N LEU A 195 11.13 7.79 10.73
CA LEU A 195 11.75 6.47 10.65
C LEU A 195 13.12 6.54 11.35
N GLU A 196 13.19 5.95 12.56
CA GLU A 196 14.39 5.99 13.40
C GLU A 196 14.91 7.43 13.58
N HIS A 197 16.08 7.74 13.00
CA HIS A 197 16.69 9.07 13.06
C HIS A 197 16.39 9.96 11.83
N THR A 198 15.56 9.48 10.89
CA THR A 198 15.28 10.16 9.64
C THR A 198 13.85 10.70 9.62
N LYS A 199 13.73 11.99 9.26
CA LYS A 199 12.44 12.63 8.97
C LYS A 199 12.26 12.65 7.45
N ILE A 200 11.25 11.95 6.96
CA ILE A 200 10.95 11.86 5.53
C ILE A 200 9.85 12.86 5.22
N PRO A 201 10.14 13.94 4.45
CA PRO A 201 9.11 14.86 4.01
C PRO A 201 8.09 14.12 3.14
N SER A 202 6.82 14.35 3.40
CA SER A 202 5.72 13.56 2.83
C SER A 202 4.49 14.41 2.63
N PHE A 203 3.51 13.90 1.92
CA PHE A 203 2.17 14.46 1.82
C PHE A 203 1.12 13.44 2.26
N MET A 204 -0.06 13.93 2.61
CA MET A 204 -1.29 13.16 2.83
C MET A 204 -2.48 13.92 2.23
N GLY A 205 -3.60 13.23 2.03
CA GLY A 205 -4.83 13.84 1.52
C GLY A 205 -5.41 13.09 0.33
N ARG A 206 -6.01 13.82 -0.62
CA ARG A 206 -6.71 13.23 -1.76
C ARG A 206 -6.29 13.86 -3.06
N ILE A 207 -6.26 13.02 -4.12
CA ILE A 207 -6.03 13.43 -5.50
C ILE A 207 -7.12 12.76 -6.35
N THR A 208 -7.75 13.52 -7.23
CA THR A 208 -8.62 12.95 -8.28
C THR A 208 -7.86 12.98 -9.60
N LEU A 209 -7.71 11.80 -10.18
CA LEU A 209 -7.15 11.61 -11.51
C LEU A 209 -8.28 11.57 -12.54
N LYS A 210 -8.07 12.21 -13.69
CA LYS A 210 -8.81 11.99 -14.92
C LYS A 210 -7.93 11.16 -15.85
N ILE A 211 -8.49 10.07 -16.38
CA ILE A 211 -7.82 9.17 -17.31
C ILE A 211 -8.55 9.27 -18.65
N ALA A 212 -7.86 9.74 -19.66
CA ALA A 212 -8.34 9.89 -21.03
C ALA A 212 -7.90 8.68 -21.89
N GLY A 213 -8.19 8.71 -23.19
CA GLY A 213 -7.75 7.67 -24.14
C GLY A 213 -8.76 6.53 -24.30
N PRO A 214 -8.36 5.41 -24.95
CA PRO A 214 -9.18 4.22 -25.14
C PRO A 214 -9.64 3.59 -23.81
N GLN A 215 -10.80 2.92 -23.82
CA GLN A 215 -11.35 2.33 -22.59
C GLN A 215 -10.42 1.25 -22.00
N GLN A 216 -9.72 0.48 -22.83
CA GLN A 216 -8.74 -0.51 -22.37
C GLN A 216 -7.61 0.13 -21.56
N PHE A 217 -7.16 1.32 -21.97
CA PHE A 217 -6.16 2.08 -21.21
C PHE A 217 -6.72 2.57 -19.88
N VAL A 218 -7.95 3.10 -19.83
CA VAL A 218 -8.62 3.49 -18.59
C VAL A 218 -8.71 2.30 -17.64
N ASN A 219 -9.12 1.14 -18.15
CA ASN A 219 -9.25 -0.09 -17.38
C ASN A 219 -7.90 -0.60 -16.85
N LEU A 220 -6.83 -0.52 -17.66
CA LEU A 220 -5.47 -0.85 -17.21
C LEU A 220 -5.02 0.04 -16.04
N MET A 221 -5.29 1.36 -16.14
CA MET A 221 -4.96 2.28 -15.05
C MET A 221 -5.74 1.95 -13.77
N HIS A 222 -7.01 1.57 -13.87
CA HIS A 222 -7.79 1.09 -12.73
C HIS A 222 -7.18 -0.17 -12.11
N LEU A 223 -6.79 -1.15 -12.92
CA LEU A 223 -6.11 -2.35 -12.44
C LEU A 223 -4.86 -2.01 -11.62
N LEU A 224 -3.98 -1.17 -12.18
CA LEU A 224 -2.75 -0.75 -11.49
C LEU A 224 -3.04 -0.02 -10.18
N ILE A 225 -4.03 0.86 -10.18
CA ILE A 225 -4.43 1.64 -9.01
C ILE A 225 -5.01 0.72 -7.92
N HIS A 226 -5.85 -0.25 -8.28
CA HIS A 226 -6.38 -1.24 -7.32
C HIS A 226 -5.28 -2.13 -6.73
N ILE A 227 -4.27 -2.53 -7.51
CA ILE A 227 -3.07 -3.19 -6.98
C ILE A 227 -2.34 -2.26 -6.00
N GLY A 228 -2.33 -0.96 -6.27
CA GLY A 228 -1.79 0.06 -5.37
C GLY A 228 -2.43 0.09 -3.98
N GLU A 229 -3.70 -0.32 -3.81
CA GLU A 229 -4.33 -0.45 -2.49
C GLU A 229 -3.70 -1.56 -1.62
N TYR A 230 -3.09 -2.56 -2.27
CA TYR A 230 -2.36 -3.64 -1.59
C TYR A 230 -0.86 -3.33 -1.48
N ALA A 231 -0.25 -2.88 -2.56
CA ALA A 231 1.20 -2.63 -2.61
C ALA A 231 1.63 -1.29 -1.99
N GLY A 232 0.68 -0.35 -1.84
CA GLY A 232 0.94 1.04 -1.51
C GLY A 232 1.50 1.83 -2.70
N ILE A 233 1.52 3.17 -2.61
CA ILE A 233 2.07 4.08 -3.62
C ILE A 233 3.24 4.85 -3.01
N GLY A 234 4.36 4.94 -3.74
CA GLY A 234 5.57 5.61 -3.28
C GLY A 234 6.56 4.69 -2.57
N ILE A 235 7.42 5.27 -1.75
CA ILE A 235 8.50 4.58 -1.06
C ILE A 235 8.09 4.04 0.31
N LYS A 236 8.86 3.06 0.82
CA LYS A 236 8.78 2.54 2.21
C LYS A 236 7.39 2.05 2.62
N THR A 237 6.65 1.44 1.69
CA THR A 237 5.29 0.94 1.95
C THR A 237 5.28 -0.22 2.96
N ALA A 238 6.36 -0.99 3.03
CA ALA A 238 6.56 -2.00 4.08
C ALA A 238 6.81 -1.41 5.49
N MET A 239 7.14 -0.11 5.57
CA MET A 239 7.36 0.61 6.83
C MET A 239 6.15 1.42 7.30
N GLY A 240 5.07 1.44 6.51
CA GLY A 240 3.83 2.16 6.85
C GLY A 240 3.56 3.43 6.08
N MET A 241 4.38 3.77 5.08
CA MET A 241 4.12 4.89 4.18
C MET A 241 3.28 4.45 2.99
N GLY A 242 2.67 5.42 2.31
CA GLY A 242 2.06 5.22 1.00
C GLY A 242 0.79 4.39 0.96
N ALA A 243 0.14 4.16 2.09
CA ALA A 243 -1.16 3.50 2.10
C ALA A 243 -2.21 4.36 1.39
N VAL A 244 -2.92 3.77 0.46
CA VAL A 244 -3.93 4.44 -0.35
C VAL A 244 -5.25 3.69 -0.29
N GLU A 245 -6.35 4.44 -0.35
CA GLU A 245 -7.72 3.97 -0.47
C GLU A 245 -8.34 4.61 -1.71
N ILE A 246 -9.05 3.83 -2.50
CA ILE A 246 -9.68 4.28 -3.72
C ILE A 246 -11.13 4.66 -3.43
N THR A 247 -11.57 5.75 -4.04
CA THR A 247 -12.97 6.13 -4.07
C THR A 247 -13.34 6.41 -5.51
N GLU A 248 -14.15 5.56 -6.08
CA GLU A 248 -14.71 5.81 -7.41
C GLU A 248 -15.81 6.88 -7.30
N ARG A 249 -15.73 7.85 -8.18
CA ARG A 249 -16.82 8.83 -8.29
C ARG A 249 -17.93 8.19 -9.11
N LYS A 250 -19.05 7.85 -8.47
CA LYS A 250 -20.27 7.49 -9.23
C LYS A 250 -20.60 8.69 -10.11
N GLU A 251 -20.51 8.53 -11.42
CA GLU A 251 -21.04 9.51 -12.36
C GLU A 251 -22.55 9.64 -12.12
N LYS A 252 -23.00 10.89 -11.96
CA LYS A 252 -24.44 11.20 -11.80
C LYS A 252 -25.09 11.27 -13.17
#